data_906737ef7475756e71d554c34e07a987
#
_entry.id   906737ef7475756e71d554c34e07a987
#
_cell.length_a   1.000
_cell.length_b   1.000
_cell.length_c   1.000
_cell.angle_alpha   90.00
_cell.angle_beta   90.00
_cell.angle_gamma   90.00
#
_symmetry.space_group_name_H-M   'P 1'
#
loop_
_entity.id
_entity.type
_entity.pdbx_description
1 polymer ?
#
loop_
_entity_poly.entity_id
_entity_poly.type
_entity_poly.pdbx_seq_one_letter_code
_entity_poly.pdbx_strand_id
1 'polypeptide(L)'
;VFYPFAEFSPEWQAIRYAVQNRIPFRFFDLPLIYSLALRTEKTSEQETETTAEVAEAGDPFDWLAHAAGFTDGESWWETMIEHRQEPADIFQAVQEAVTALREELPGHTSPRDLIREAWMRKMIRAAQKENFERIVVVCGAWHVPALDDMPKVKDDNELLKGLPKVKVECTWIPWTYDRLAFRSGYGAGIESPGWYHYLWH
;
A
#
# COMPACT_ATOMS: atom_id res chain seq x y z
N VAL A 1 14.53 -5.71 -2.98
CA VAL A 1 13.29 -4.90 -3.02
C VAL A 1 13.68 -3.45 -3.30
N PHE A 2 12.96 -2.79 -4.19
CA PHE A 2 13.14 -1.37 -4.49
C PHE A 2 11.97 -0.57 -3.94
N TYR A 3 12.27 0.62 -3.43
CA TYR A 3 11.26 1.63 -3.07
C TYR A 3 11.50 2.84 -3.96
N PRO A 4 10.77 2.98 -5.06
CA PRO A 4 11.00 4.06 -6.00
C PRO A 4 10.49 5.39 -5.46
N PHE A 5 11.30 6.43 -5.61
CA PHE A 5 10.94 7.81 -5.34
C PHE A 5 10.95 8.60 -6.65
N ALA A 6 10.15 8.14 -7.61
CA ALA A 6 9.96 8.88 -8.86
C ALA A 6 9.18 10.19 -8.60
N GLU A 7 9.33 11.16 -9.49
CA GLU A 7 8.69 12.47 -9.32
C GLU A 7 7.17 12.39 -9.20
N PHE A 8 6.55 11.46 -9.88
CA PHE A 8 5.10 11.21 -9.86
C PHE A 8 4.66 10.20 -8.80
N SER A 9 5.57 9.69 -7.96
CA SER A 9 5.21 8.80 -6.85
C SER A 9 4.51 9.61 -5.73
N PRO A 10 3.32 9.22 -5.27
CA PRO A 10 2.57 9.96 -4.26
C PRO A 10 3.33 10.10 -2.95
N GLU A 11 4.08 9.07 -2.54
CA GLU A 11 4.92 9.11 -1.35
C GLU A 11 6.02 10.17 -1.48
N TRP A 12 6.64 10.28 -2.66
CA TRP A 12 7.65 11.29 -2.92
C TRP A 12 7.06 12.71 -2.90
N GLN A 13 5.89 12.90 -3.47
CA GLN A 13 5.21 14.20 -3.43
C GLN A 13 4.84 14.61 -2.00
N ALA A 14 4.36 13.67 -1.19
CA ALA A 14 4.08 13.90 0.23
C ALA A 14 5.35 14.29 1.01
N ILE A 15 6.46 13.59 0.79
CA ILE A 15 7.76 13.90 1.40
C ILE A 15 8.24 15.30 0.97
N ARG A 16 8.21 15.61 -0.33
CA ARG A 16 8.60 16.93 -0.84
C ARG A 16 7.80 18.05 -0.19
N TYR A 17 6.48 17.89 -0.15
CA TYR A 17 5.59 18.85 0.50
C TYR A 17 5.95 19.03 1.98
N ALA A 18 6.14 17.94 2.70
CA ALA A 18 6.50 17.98 4.11
C ALA A 18 7.83 18.69 4.35
N VAL A 19 8.87 18.39 3.56
CA VAL A 19 10.19 19.03 3.66
C VAL A 19 10.09 20.52 3.36
N GLN A 20 9.41 20.91 2.28
CA GLN A 20 9.24 22.33 1.88
C GLN A 20 8.51 23.16 2.94
N ASN A 21 7.54 22.55 3.62
CA ASN A 21 6.75 23.22 4.65
C ASN A 21 7.25 22.96 6.09
N ARG A 22 8.39 22.30 6.26
CA ARG A 22 8.99 21.95 7.57
C ARG A 22 8.05 21.12 8.45
N ILE A 23 7.24 20.26 7.83
CA ILE A 23 6.33 19.35 8.51
C ILE A 23 7.10 18.09 8.86
N PRO A 24 7.08 17.62 10.11
CA PRO A 24 7.66 16.32 10.47
C PRO A 24 6.97 15.19 9.70
N PHE A 25 7.76 14.28 9.13
CA PHE A 25 7.24 13.09 8.48
C PHE A 25 8.00 11.85 8.91
N ARG A 26 7.36 10.69 8.75
CA ARG A 26 7.99 9.38 9.03
C ARG A 26 7.36 8.28 8.18
N PHE A 27 8.15 7.27 7.88
CA PHE A 27 7.63 6.03 7.34
C PHE A 27 6.95 5.23 8.45
N PHE A 28 5.83 4.61 8.13
CA PHE A 28 5.00 3.95 9.15
C PHE A 28 4.59 2.52 8.79
N ASP A 29 4.93 2.01 7.61
CA ASP A 29 4.72 0.61 7.23
C ASP A 29 5.71 -0.32 7.97
N LEU A 30 5.43 -1.63 7.93
CA LEU A 30 6.24 -2.66 8.57
C LEU A 30 7.70 -2.58 8.10
N PRO A 31 8.68 -2.40 9.02
CA PRO A 31 10.08 -2.29 8.65
C PRO A 31 10.59 -3.47 7.84
N LEU A 32 11.48 -3.20 6.89
CA LEU A 32 12.09 -4.20 6.00
C LEU A 32 12.70 -5.38 6.73
N ILE A 33 13.26 -5.16 7.91
CA ILE A 33 13.85 -6.23 8.73
C ILE A 33 12.85 -7.35 9.05
N TYR A 34 11.58 -7.02 9.20
CA TYR A 34 10.49 -7.98 9.42
C TYR A 34 9.92 -8.47 8.09
N SER A 35 9.63 -7.54 7.17
CA SER A 35 9.01 -7.87 5.88
C SER A 35 9.83 -8.86 5.06
N LEU A 36 11.16 -8.74 5.07
CA LEU A 36 12.05 -9.68 4.38
C LEU A 36 12.17 -11.00 5.11
N ALA A 37 12.22 -11.00 6.44
CA ALA A 37 12.27 -12.23 7.22
C ALA A 37 11.02 -13.09 6.99
N LEU A 38 9.83 -12.48 7.00
CA LEU A 38 8.56 -13.16 6.71
C LEU A 38 8.47 -13.72 5.27
N ARG A 39 9.16 -13.09 4.31
CA ARG A 39 9.26 -13.62 2.94
C ARG A 39 10.14 -14.87 2.88
N THR A 40 11.27 -14.86 3.58
CA THR A 40 12.24 -15.95 3.54
C THR A 40 11.70 -17.23 4.20
N GLU A 41 10.91 -17.11 5.28
CA GLU A 41 10.28 -18.26 5.94
C GLU A 41 9.27 -18.97 5.02
N LYS A 42 8.47 -18.22 4.24
CA LYS A 42 7.54 -18.80 3.26
C LYS A 42 8.23 -19.55 2.12
N THR A 43 9.39 -19.07 1.66
CA THR A 43 10.13 -19.72 0.57
C THR A 43 10.68 -21.08 0.99
N SER A 44 10.91 -21.33 2.28
CA SER A 44 11.40 -22.61 2.78
C SER A 44 10.29 -23.66 2.98
N GLU A 45 9.02 -23.27 3.06
CA GLU A 45 7.92 -24.16 3.37
C GLU A 45 6.92 -24.40 2.23
N GLN A 46 6.81 -23.49 1.24
CA GLN A 46 5.77 -23.56 0.20
C GLN A 46 6.22 -22.95 -1.13
N GLU A 47 7.08 -23.62 -1.89
CA GLU A 47 7.33 -23.22 -3.29
C GLU A 47 6.21 -23.61 -4.29
N THR A 48 5.14 -24.28 -3.88
CA THR A 48 4.20 -24.92 -4.81
C THR A 48 2.74 -24.46 -4.74
N GLU A 49 2.27 -23.80 -3.69
CA GLU A 49 0.82 -23.56 -3.57
C GLU A 49 0.38 -22.08 -3.51
N THR A 50 1.24 -21.17 -3.06
CA THR A 50 0.77 -19.79 -2.72
C THR A 50 0.81 -18.78 -3.89
N THR A 51 1.55 -19.06 -4.95
CA THR A 51 1.56 -18.20 -6.16
C THR A 51 0.35 -18.44 -7.06
N ALA A 52 -0.23 -19.62 -7.02
CA ALA A 52 -1.41 -19.95 -7.81
C ALA A 52 -2.69 -19.37 -7.19
N GLU A 53 -2.88 -19.49 -5.86
CA GLU A 53 -4.11 -19.01 -5.20
C GLU A 53 -4.25 -17.48 -5.18
N VAL A 54 -3.14 -16.72 -5.05
CA VAL A 54 -3.19 -15.24 -5.14
C VAL A 54 -3.34 -14.78 -6.60
N ALA A 55 -2.82 -15.54 -7.56
CA ALA A 55 -3.00 -15.24 -8.99
C ALA A 55 -4.41 -15.60 -9.48
N GLU A 56 -5.08 -16.60 -8.86
CA GLU A 56 -6.48 -16.93 -9.17
C GLU A 56 -7.49 -15.96 -8.54
N ALA A 57 -7.10 -15.24 -7.48
CA ALA A 57 -8.00 -14.31 -6.80
C ALA A 57 -8.26 -13.00 -7.58
N GLY A 58 -7.44 -12.67 -8.59
CA GLY A 58 -7.57 -11.44 -9.39
C GLY A 58 -7.32 -10.15 -8.59
N ASP A 59 -7.24 -9.03 -9.29
CA ASP A 59 -7.20 -7.72 -8.64
C ASP A 59 -8.61 -7.39 -8.11
N PRO A 60 -8.79 -7.04 -6.82
CA PRO A 60 -10.07 -6.62 -6.28
C PRO A 60 -10.75 -5.50 -7.09
N PHE A 61 -9.98 -4.61 -7.72
CA PHE A 61 -10.52 -3.58 -8.59
C PHE A 61 -11.08 -4.10 -9.90
N ASP A 62 -10.65 -5.27 -10.39
CA ASP A 62 -11.27 -5.92 -11.56
C ASP A 62 -12.73 -6.29 -11.29
N TRP A 63 -13.08 -6.65 -10.06
CA TRP A 63 -14.47 -6.92 -9.66
C TRP A 63 -15.34 -5.68 -9.78
N LEU A 64 -14.85 -4.52 -9.31
CA LEU A 64 -15.55 -3.24 -9.47
C LEU A 64 -15.67 -2.85 -10.93
N ALA A 65 -14.60 -3.04 -11.69
CA ALA A 65 -14.56 -2.77 -13.12
C ALA A 65 -15.62 -3.57 -13.86
N HIS A 66 -15.63 -4.88 -13.70
CA HIS A 66 -16.59 -5.75 -14.35
C HIS A 66 -18.04 -5.43 -13.94
N ALA A 67 -18.30 -5.16 -12.64
CA ALA A 67 -19.62 -4.75 -12.18
C ALA A 67 -20.09 -3.41 -12.79
N ALA A 68 -19.14 -2.51 -13.10
CA ALA A 68 -19.38 -1.23 -13.75
C ALA A 68 -19.35 -1.29 -15.30
N GLY A 69 -19.11 -2.48 -15.89
CA GLY A 69 -19.08 -2.68 -17.35
C GLY A 69 -17.75 -2.35 -18.02
N PHE A 70 -16.67 -2.27 -17.27
CA PHE A 70 -15.30 -2.12 -17.79
C PHE A 70 -14.63 -3.48 -17.98
N THR A 71 -13.57 -3.52 -18.78
CA THR A 71 -12.81 -4.74 -19.09
C THR A 71 -11.81 -5.12 -17.98
N ASP A 72 -11.30 -4.13 -17.25
CA ASP A 72 -10.25 -4.28 -16.25
C ASP A 72 -10.29 -3.13 -15.24
N GLY A 73 -9.61 -3.34 -14.10
CA GLY A 73 -9.54 -2.39 -13.00
C GLY A 73 -8.83 -1.09 -13.36
N GLU A 74 -7.81 -1.15 -14.22
CA GLU A 74 -7.04 0.03 -14.62
C GLU A 74 -7.89 0.99 -15.46
N SER A 75 -8.62 0.48 -16.46
CA SER A 75 -9.57 1.26 -17.28
C SER A 75 -10.69 1.88 -16.45
N TRP A 76 -11.19 1.13 -15.46
CA TRP A 76 -12.17 1.64 -14.51
C TRP A 76 -11.59 2.77 -13.65
N TRP A 77 -10.40 2.57 -13.09
CA TRP A 77 -9.71 3.56 -12.26
C TRP A 77 -9.43 4.85 -13.03
N GLU A 78 -8.86 4.74 -14.22
CA GLU A 78 -8.58 5.89 -15.08
C GLU A 78 -9.86 6.70 -15.33
N THR A 79 -10.95 6.02 -15.74
CA THR A 79 -12.20 6.70 -16.09
C THR A 79 -12.93 7.27 -14.88
N MET A 80 -13.01 6.51 -13.79
CA MET A 80 -13.85 6.85 -12.65
C MET A 80 -13.13 7.71 -11.61
N ILE A 81 -11.82 7.66 -11.55
CA ILE A 81 -11.00 8.34 -10.54
C ILE A 81 -10.14 9.44 -11.15
N GLU A 82 -9.29 9.11 -12.12
CA GLU A 82 -8.28 10.06 -12.62
C GLU A 82 -8.88 11.14 -13.53
N HIS A 83 -9.92 10.84 -14.30
CA HIS A 83 -10.59 11.81 -15.15
C HIS A 83 -11.62 12.69 -14.43
N ARG A 84 -11.82 12.55 -13.12
CA ARG A 84 -12.73 13.42 -12.37
C ARG A 84 -12.16 14.82 -12.20
N GLN A 85 -12.99 15.84 -12.42
CA GLN A 85 -12.61 17.23 -12.29
C GLN A 85 -12.73 17.79 -10.85
N GLU A 86 -13.44 17.10 -9.96
CA GLU A 86 -13.64 17.53 -8.57
C GLU A 86 -12.95 16.58 -7.59
N PRO A 87 -11.81 16.99 -6.98
CA PRO A 87 -11.00 16.10 -6.13
C PRO A 87 -11.59 15.81 -4.75
N ALA A 88 -12.50 16.63 -4.24
CA ALA A 88 -12.88 16.62 -2.83
C ALA A 88 -13.52 15.29 -2.37
N ASP A 89 -14.26 14.63 -3.24
CA ASP A 89 -15.03 13.41 -2.90
C ASP A 89 -14.35 12.11 -3.35
N ILE A 90 -13.22 12.20 -4.08
CA ILE A 90 -12.54 11.03 -4.64
C ILE A 90 -12.03 10.10 -3.53
N PHE A 91 -11.35 10.66 -2.53
CA PHE A 91 -10.79 9.85 -1.43
C PHE A 91 -11.87 9.12 -0.64
N GLN A 92 -13.00 9.79 -0.39
CA GLN A 92 -14.14 9.17 0.28
C GLN A 92 -14.75 8.06 -0.59
N ALA A 93 -14.98 8.30 -1.88
CA ALA A 93 -15.52 7.30 -2.80
C ALA A 93 -14.61 6.07 -2.92
N VAL A 94 -13.29 6.27 -2.98
CA VAL A 94 -12.30 5.17 -2.98
C VAL A 94 -12.35 4.40 -1.66
N GLN A 95 -12.43 5.09 -0.53
CA GLN A 95 -12.54 4.46 0.79
C GLN A 95 -13.81 3.60 0.89
N GLU A 96 -14.96 4.13 0.49
CA GLU A 96 -16.23 3.40 0.49
C GLU A 96 -16.18 2.15 -0.41
N ALA A 97 -15.63 2.30 -1.62
CA ALA A 97 -15.47 1.19 -2.55
C ALA A 97 -14.55 0.09 -2.00
N VAL A 98 -13.39 0.47 -1.46
CA VAL A 98 -12.44 -0.49 -0.88
C VAL A 98 -13.01 -1.14 0.39
N THR A 99 -13.77 -0.41 1.19
CA THR A 99 -14.43 -0.97 2.37
C THR A 99 -15.41 -2.08 1.95
N ALA A 100 -16.28 -1.80 0.97
CA ALA A 100 -17.20 -2.79 0.44
C ALA A 100 -16.49 -4.02 -0.14
N LEU A 101 -15.40 -3.81 -0.91
CA LEU A 101 -14.60 -4.91 -1.44
C LEU A 101 -13.99 -5.79 -0.34
N ARG A 102 -13.47 -5.20 0.72
CA ARG A 102 -12.88 -5.95 1.83
C ARG A 102 -13.91 -6.76 2.62
N GLU A 103 -15.14 -6.25 2.72
CA GLU A 103 -16.26 -6.96 3.35
C GLU A 103 -16.73 -8.15 2.52
N GLU A 104 -16.86 -7.98 1.20
CA GLU A 104 -17.31 -9.02 0.28
C GLU A 104 -16.22 -10.06 -0.04
N LEU A 105 -14.94 -9.66 0.04
CA LEU A 105 -13.80 -10.47 -0.33
C LEU A 105 -12.80 -10.65 0.85
N PRO A 106 -13.20 -11.21 1.98
CA PRO A 106 -12.34 -11.30 3.17
C PRO A 106 -11.06 -12.12 2.94
N GLY A 107 -11.06 -13.04 1.97
CA GLY A 107 -9.90 -13.85 1.60
C GLY A 107 -8.78 -13.07 0.90
N HIS A 108 -9.02 -11.85 0.41
CA HIS A 108 -8.03 -11.02 -0.27
C HIS A 108 -7.10 -10.26 0.68
N THR A 109 -7.42 -10.20 1.97
CA THR A 109 -6.50 -9.62 2.96
C THR A 109 -5.52 -10.70 3.42
N SER A 110 -4.29 -10.59 2.97
CA SER A 110 -3.26 -11.57 3.31
C SER A 110 -2.85 -11.50 4.80
N PRO A 111 -2.36 -12.61 5.40
CA PRO A 111 -1.79 -12.56 6.76
C PRO A 111 -0.67 -11.53 6.91
N ARG A 112 0.07 -11.28 5.82
CA ARG A 112 1.11 -10.25 5.79
C ARG A 112 0.52 -8.85 5.89
N ASP A 113 -0.61 -8.58 5.23
CA ASP A 113 -1.27 -7.27 5.30
C ASP A 113 -1.83 -7.02 6.69
N LEU A 114 -2.37 -8.03 7.36
CA LEU A 114 -2.80 -7.92 8.77
C LEU A 114 -1.64 -7.47 9.69
N ILE A 115 -0.44 -8.03 9.50
CA ILE A 115 0.76 -7.65 10.27
C ILE A 115 1.19 -6.22 9.92
N ARG A 116 1.20 -5.85 8.64
CA ARG A 116 1.51 -4.48 8.19
C ARG A 116 0.54 -3.47 8.79
N GLU A 117 -0.74 -3.74 8.71
CA GLU A 117 -1.80 -2.88 9.25
C GLU A 117 -1.71 -2.74 10.77
N ALA A 118 -1.42 -3.82 11.49
CA ALA A 118 -1.17 -3.76 12.94
C ALA A 118 0.03 -2.86 13.28
N TRP A 119 1.11 -2.92 12.49
CA TRP A 119 2.26 -2.04 12.64
C TRP A 119 1.91 -0.58 12.31
N MET A 120 1.22 -0.33 11.20
CA MET A 120 0.76 1.00 10.79
C MET A 120 -0.09 1.65 11.89
N ARG A 121 -1.08 0.92 12.43
CA ARG A 121 -1.93 1.39 13.54
C ARG A 121 -1.12 1.71 14.79
N LYS A 122 -0.12 0.88 15.12
CA LYS A 122 0.80 1.16 16.22
C LYS A 122 1.56 2.48 16.03
N MET A 123 2.04 2.75 14.81
CA MET A 123 2.74 3.99 14.49
C MET A 123 1.82 5.21 14.52
N ILE A 124 0.59 5.07 14.01
CA ILE A 124 -0.42 6.15 14.06
C ILE A 124 -0.76 6.49 15.53
N ARG A 125 -1.01 5.48 16.36
CA ARG A 125 -1.27 5.69 17.80
C ARG A 125 -0.08 6.33 18.53
N ALA A 126 1.14 6.04 18.09
CA ALA A 126 2.33 6.70 18.64
C ALA A 126 2.34 8.19 18.26
N ALA A 127 2.06 8.52 16.99
CA ALA A 127 1.99 9.89 16.52
C ALA A 127 0.86 10.68 17.22
N GLN A 128 -0.29 10.07 17.45
CA GLN A 128 -1.42 10.69 18.17
C GLN A 128 -1.05 11.15 19.60
N LYS A 129 -0.05 10.52 20.22
CA LYS A 129 0.43 10.89 21.57
C LYS A 129 1.42 12.06 21.55
N GLU A 130 1.87 12.50 20.39
CA GLU A 130 2.88 13.56 20.23
C GLU A 130 2.26 14.97 20.13
N ASN A 131 0.96 15.12 20.38
CA ASN A 131 0.24 16.40 20.40
C ASN A 131 0.29 17.18 19.05
N PHE A 132 0.32 16.50 17.92
CA PHE A 132 0.12 17.13 16.63
C PHE A 132 -1.36 17.57 16.49
N GLU A 133 -1.59 18.77 15.99
CA GLU A 133 -2.96 19.27 15.72
C GLU A 133 -3.62 18.50 14.58
N ARG A 134 -2.82 18.04 13.61
CA ARG A 134 -3.29 17.30 12.44
C ARG A 134 -2.27 16.24 12.03
N ILE A 135 -2.75 15.05 11.77
CA ILE A 135 -1.95 13.94 11.24
C ILE A 135 -2.55 13.54 9.90
N VAL A 136 -1.71 13.51 8.87
CA VAL A 136 -2.06 13.01 7.53
C VAL A 136 -1.35 11.69 7.30
N VAL A 137 -2.09 10.69 6.86
CA VAL A 137 -1.59 9.34 6.55
C VAL A 137 -1.69 9.14 5.04
N VAL A 138 -0.57 8.84 4.38
CA VAL A 138 -0.50 8.51 2.95
C VAL A 138 -0.20 7.02 2.83
N CYS A 139 -1.16 6.26 2.32
CA CYS A 139 -1.04 4.81 2.19
C CYS A 139 -1.82 4.28 0.98
N GLY A 140 -1.59 3.02 0.61
CA GLY A 140 -2.40 2.35 -0.39
C GLY A 140 -3.86 2.23 0.07
N ALA A 141 -4.80 2.42 -0.87
CA ALA A 141 -6.23 2.46 -0.59
C ALA A 141 -6.73 1.20 0.14
N TRP A 142 -6.16 0.03 -0.16
CA TRP A 142 -6.52 -1.25 0.47
C TRP A 142 -6.41 -1.24 2.00
N HIS A 143 -5.48 -0.43 2.54
CA HIS A 143 -5.23 -0.36 3.99
C HIS A 143 -6.13 0.65 4.71
N VAL A 144 -6.76 1.58 4.00
CA VAL A 144 -7.53 2.69 4.61
C VAL A 144 -8.61 2.21 5.58
N PRO A 145 -9.48 1.24 5.24
CA PRO A 145 -10.52 0.79 6.17
C PRO A 145 -9.96 0.22 7.48
N ALA A 146 -8.85 -0.52 7.40
CA ALA A 146 -8.21 -1.10 8.58
C ALA A 146 -7.48 -0.06 9.45
N LEU A 147 -7.21 1.13 8.92
CA LEU A 147 -6.59 2.23 9.66
C LEU A 147 -7.63 3.21 10.23
N ASP A 148 -8.82 3.24 9.67
CA ASP A 148 -9.95 4.06 10.11
C ASP A 148 -10.65 3.42 11.31
N ASP A 149 -11.08 2.16 11.19
CA ASP A 149 -11.65 1.38 12.29
C ASP A 149 -10.59 0.55 13.00
N MET A 150 -9.90 1.18 13.94
CA MET A 150 -8.78 0.56 14.65
C MET A 150 -9.24 -0.42 15.72
N PRO A 151 -8.84 -1.71 15.68
CA PRO A 151 -9.09 -2.69 16.73
C PRO A 151 -8.35 -2.32 18.02
N LYS A 152 -8.55 -3.11 19.08
CA LYS A 152 -7.88 -2.88 20.36
C LYS A 152 -6.36 -3.04 20.22
N VAL A 153 -5.62 -2.24 20.97
CA VAL A 153 -4.13 -2.29 21.00
C VAL A 153 -3.60 -3.70 21.32
N LYS A 154 -4.34 -4.47 22.13
CA LYS A 154 -3.96 -5.84 22.47
C LYS A 154 -3.91 -6.74 21.25
N ASP A 155 -4.88 -6.61 20.35
CA ASP A 155 -5.01 -7.45 19.17
C ASP A 155 -3.84 -7.18 18.20
N ASP A 156 -3.50 -5.91 18.01
CA ASP A 156 -2.31 -5.53 17.23
C ASP A 156 -1.01 -6.05 17.85
N ASN A 157 -0.89 -6.00 19.18
CA ASN A 157 0.29 -6.50 19.86
C ASN A 157 0.46 -8.02 19.72
N GLU A 158 -0.63 -8.79 19.70
CA GLU A 158 -0.57 -10.25 19.45
C GLU A 158 -0.08 -10.53 18.03
N LEU A 159 -0.56 -9.81 17.02
CA LEU A 159 -0.09 -9.94 15.63
C LEU A 159 1.40 -9.59 15.46
N LEU A 160 1.89 -8.66 16.25
CA LEU A 160 3.28 -8.18 16.17
C LEU A 160 4.25 -8.96 17.08
N LYS A 161 3.74 -9.92 17.84
CA LYS A 161 4.54 -10.67 18.79
C LYS A 161 5.44 -11.69 18.09
N GLY A 162 6.74 -11.67 18.44
CA GLY A 162 7.67 -12.70 17.98
C GLY A 162 8.03 -12.61 16.49
N LEU A 163 7.78 -11.51 15.82
CA LEU A 163 8.13 -11.35 14.41
C LEU A 163 9.62 -11.64 14.18
N PRO A 164 9.96 -12.47 13.18
CA PRO A 164 11.32 -12.77 12.81
C PRO A 164 12.03 -11.53 12.26
N LYS A 165 13.36 -11.51 12.38
CA LYS A 165 14.19 -10.40 11.92
C LYS A 165 15.33 -10.90 11.06
N VAL A 166 15.67 -10.13 10.03
CA VAL A 166 16.83 -10.35 9.19
C VAL A 166 17.67 -9.08 9.12
N LYS A 167 18.99 -9.23 8.98
CA LYS A 167 19.87 -8.08 8.74
C LYS A 167 19.57 -7.50 7.36
N VAL A 168 19.41 -6.19 7.30
CA VAL A 168 19.11 -5.46 6.06
C VAL A 168 20.17 -4.41 5.83
N GLU A 169 20.60 -4.27 4.60
CA GLU A 169 21.46 -3.19 4.13
C GLU A 169 20.71 -2.40 3.06
N CYS A 170 20.75 -1.07 3.14
CA CYS A 170 20.07 -0.17 2.22
C CYS A 170 21.08 0.74 1.53
N THR A 171 20.83 1.01 0.25
CA THR A 171 21.63 1.96 -0.52
C THR A 171 20.74 2.76 -1.46
N TRP A 172 21.18 3.95 -1.83
CA TRP A 172 20.54 4.75 -2.84
C TRP A 172 20.98 4.32 -4.24
N ILE A 173 20.00 4.16 -5.11
CA ILE A 173 20.23 3.91 -6.54
C ILE A 173 19.27 4.77 -7.36
N PRO A 174 19.61 5.17 -8.59
CA PRO A 174 18.66 5.84 -9.46
C PRO A 174 17.43 4.96 -9.71
N TRP A 175 16.25 5.57 -9.71
CA TRP A 175 15.05 4.86 -10.17
C TRP A 175 15.07 4.68 -11.68
N THR A 176 14.41 3.63 -12.16
CA THR A 176 14.21 3.35 -13.58
C THR A 176 12.80 2.83 -13.78
N TYR A 177 12.28 2.88 -15.00
CA TYR A 177 10.96 2.32 -15.31
C TYR A 177 10.87 0.83 -14.95
N ASP A 178 11.94 0.05 -15.18
CA ASP A 178 11.96 -1.36 -14.79
C ASP A 178 11.81 -1.57 -13.28
N ARG A 179 12.36 -0.66 -12.47
CA ARG A 179 12.23 -0.71 -10.99
C ARG A 179 10.88 -0.24 -10.48
N LEU A 180 10.18 0.58 -11.25
CA LEU A 180 8.82 1.01 -10.98
C LEU A 180 7.78 -0.03 -11.40
N ALA A 181 8.13 -0.91 -12.35
CA ALA A 181 7.21 -1.91 -12.87
C ALA A 181 6.96 -3.03 -11.84
N PHE A 182 5.79 -3.67 -11.89
CA PHE A 182 5.45 -4.85 -11.08
C PHE A 182 6.51 -5.95 -11.10
N ARG A 183 7.15 -6.16 -12.24
CA ARG A 183 8.22 -7.16 -12.43
C ARG A 183 9.43 -6.98 -11.52
N SER A 184 9.60 -5.81 -10.92
CA SER A 184 10.68 -5.53 -9.94
C SER A 184 10.47 -6.18 -8.59
N GLY A 185 9.29 -6.75 -8.31
CA GLY A 185 8.87 -7.22 -7.00
C GLY A 185 8.42 -6.11 -6.04
N TYR A 186 8.23 -4.90 -6.55
CA TYR A 186 7.59 -3.82 -5.83
C TYR A 186 6.06 -3.99 -5.93
N GLY A 187 5.39 -4.25 -4.80
CA GLY A 187 3.97 -4.61 -4.78
C GLY A 187 3.01 -3.49 -5.21
N ALA A 188 3.48 -2.24 -5.27
CA ALA A 188 2.75 -1.10 -5.81
C ALA A 188 3.34 -0.65 -7.16
N GLY A 189 3.95 -1.58 -7.92
CA GLY A 189 4.44 -1.31 -9.26
C GLY A 189 3.31 -0.99 -10.23
N ILE A 190 3.66 -0.39 -11.37
CA ILE A 190 2.73 -0.02 -12.43
C ILE A 190 3.15 -0.67 -13.75
N GLU A 191 2.21 -0.92 -14.66
CA GLU A 191 2.51 -1.58 -15.92
C GLU A 191 3.29 -0.70 -16.89
N SER A 192 2.93 0.57 -16.98
CA SER A 192 3.46 1.54 -17.95
C SER A 192 4.05 2.78 -17.29
N PRO A 193 5.14 2.66 -16.48
CA PRO A 193 5.68 3.80 -15.74
C PRO A 193 6.15 4.96 -16.64
N GLY A 194 6.54 4.68 -17.90
CA GLY A 194 6.89 5.71 -18.86
C GLY A 194 5.71 6.56 -19.32
N TRP A 195 4.51 5.97 -19.36
CA TRP A 195 3.29 6.68 -19.67
C TRP A 195 2.91 7.66 -18.55
N TYR A 196 2.88 7.21 -17.31
CA TYR A 196 2.60 8.07 -16.16
C TYR A 196 3.63 9.19 -15.97
N HIS A 197 4.90 8.90 -16.26
CA HIS A 197 5.94 9.93 -16.27
C HIS A 197 5.71 10.98 -17.36
N TYR A 198 5.27 10.56 -18.55
CA TYR A 198 4.91 11.49 -19.63
C TYR A 198 3.71 12.36 -19.28
N LEU A 199 2.66 11.79 -18.67
CA LEU A 199 1.49 12.55 -18.23
C LEU A 199 1.80 13.55 -17.12
N TRP A 200 2.83 13.28 -16.31
CA TRP A 200 3.26 14.15 -15.22
C TRP A 200 3.92 15.44 -15.71
N HIS A 201 4.57 15.44 -16.86
CA HIS A 201 5.28 16.56 -17.49
C HIS A 201 4.42 17.30 -18.51
#